data_5552060471fc9b4fe9513c2336147ac3
#
_entry.id   5552060471fc9b4fe9513c2336147ac3
#
_cell.length_a   1.000
_cell.length_b   1.000
_cell.length_c   1.000
_cell.angle_alpha   90.00
_cell.angle_beta   90.00
_cell.angle_gamma   90.00
#
_symmetry.space_group_name_H-M   'P 1'
#
loop_
_entity.id
_entity.type
_entity.pdbx_description
1 polymer ?
#
loop_
_entity_poly.entity_id
_entity_poly.type
_entity_poly.pdbx_seq_one_letter_code
_entity_poly.pdbx_strand_id
1 'polypeptide(L)'
;MQPSSSDLEASPGKEPFTLMTLVTGAQMLFVAFGALVLVPLLTGLDPNVALFTAGIGTLVFQCVTKASVPVFLASSFAFIAPIQSSVASFGISATMGGLFVAGLVYAVLAQIIRLKGVGIVHRLLPAVVVGPVIMVIGLALAPTAVQMATGEFSDIITHGQALILSLSSLGVTLFLSIFGRGIWRLIPILGGILTGYLLGLALGVIDLAPIHAANWLALPSFTTPTFEFSAILFMIPVAIAPAVEHIGDMVAIGSVTRQNYLKKPGLHRTLLGDGLATSVASMFGGPPNTTYSEVTGAVMLTRNFNPRVMTVAACVAIALAFVGKVGAILQTIPTPVMGGIMCLLFGSIAVVGMNTLVRSGESLTAPRNLVIASLILVFGIGGMQVGGGQFTLQGVSLAAILGIALNLILPPAREGE
;
A
#
# COMPACT_ATOMS: atom_id res chain seq x y z
N MET A 1 5.07 24.58 -28.69
CA MET A 1 6.20 23.78 -29.19
C MET A 1 5.92 22.34 -28.84
N GLN A 2 5.62 21.50 -29.82
CA GLN A 2 5.52 20.05 -29.63
C GLN A 2 6.95 19.52 -29.50
N PRO A 3 7.27 18.68 -28.49
CA PRO A 3 8.59 18.05 -28.42
C PRO A 3 8.79 17.14 -29.62
N SER A 4 10.00 17.14 -30.16
CA SER A 4 10.36 16.32 -31.31
C SER A 4 10.29 14.83 -30.96
N SER A 5 9.97 13.99 -31.94
CA SER A 5 9.87 12.53 -31.81
C SER A 5 11.19 11.85 -31.37
N SER A 6 12.32 12.56 -31.40
CA SER A 6 13.63 12.08 -30.94
C SER A 6 13.83 12.11 -29.43
N ASP A 7 13.01 12.86 -28.67
CA ASP A 7 13.10 12.94 -27.20
C ASP A 7 12.36 11.78 -26.51
N LEU A 8 11.69 10.91 -27.26
CA LEU A 8 10.86 9.81 -26.77
C LEU A 8 11.54 8.42 -26.80
N GLU A 9 12.77 8.33 -27.34
CA GLU A 9 13.53 7.07 -27.42
C GLU A 9 14.66 6.90 -26.39
N ALA A 10 14.64 7.64 -25.29
CA ALA A 10 15.56 7.37 -24.19
C ALA A 10 15.23 6.00 -23.59
N SER A 11 16.01 5.00 -23.95
CA SER A 11 15.91 3.65 -23.37
C SER A 11 16.04 3.77 -21.83
N PRO A 12 15.08 3.27 -21.04
CA PRO A 12 15.13 3.36 -19.59
C PRO A 12 16.40 2.68 -19.09
N GLY A 13 17.30 3.46 -18.46
CA GLY A 13 18.47 2.89 -17.78
C GLY A 13 19.85 3.40 -18.21
N LYS A 14 19.98 4.34 -19.15
CA LYS A 14 21.29 4.86 -19.61
C LYS A 14 21.65 6.27 -19.13
N GLU A 15 20.76 6.97 -18.41
CA GLU A 15 21.14 8.29 -17.89
C GLU A 15 22.16 8.19 -16.75
N PRO A 16 23.15 9.07 -16.72
CA PRO A 16 24.17 9.07 -15.66
C PRO A 16 23.52 9.37 -14.31
N PHE A 17 24.09 8.81 -13.24
CA PHE A 17 23.68 9.06 -11.87
C PHE A 17 24.03 10.51 -11.52
N THR A 18 23.02 11.37 -11.40
CA THR A 18 23.19 12.80 -11.12
C THR A 18 22.71 13.13 -9.71
N LEU A 19 23.16 14.27 -9.17
CA LEU A 19 22.64 14.81 -7.91
C LEU A 19 21.11 14.94 -7.96
N MET A 20 20.56 15.29 -9.12
CA MET A 20 19.11 15.37 -9.34
C MET A 20 18.42 14.01 -9.14
N THR A 21 19.05 12.91 -9.58
CA THR A 21 18.52 11.54 -9.35
C THR A 21 18.46 11.23 -7.85
N LEU A 22 19.44 11.69 -7.09
CA LEU A 22 19.51 11.49 -5.64
C LEU A 22 18.41 12.27 -4.91
N VAL A 23 18.23 13.55 -5.25
CA VAL A 23 17.17 14.40 -4.69
C VAL A 23 15.78 13.85 -5.04
N THR A 24 15.56 13.46 -6.31
CA THR A 24 14.27 12.92 -6.74
C THR A 24 13.99 11.57 -6.07
N GLY A 25 15.02 10.73 -5.87
CA GLY A 25 14.87 9.46 -5.16
C GLY A 25 14.46 9.65 -3.70
N ALA A 26 15.14 10.53 -2.97
CA ALA A 26 14.74 10.88 -1.61
C ALA A 26 13.30 11.42 -1.57
N GLN A 27 12.92 12.25 -2.54
CA GLN A 27 11.58 12.79 -2.67
C GLN A 27 10.53 11.68 -2.88
N MET A 28 10.82 10.66 -3.71
CA MET A 28 9.90 9.53 -3.95
C MET A 28 9.66 8.70 -2.69
N LEU A 29 10.66 8.55 -1.82
CA LEU A 29 10.47 7.93 -0.51
C LEU A 29 9.43 8.69 0.32
N PHE A 30 9.52 10.03 0.36
CA PHE A 30 8.56 10.84 1.12
C PHE A 30 7.13 10.81 0.55
N VAL A 31 6.96 10.50 -0.73
CA VAL A 31 5.62 10.26 -1.32
C VAL A 31 4.98 9.00 -0.72
N ALA A 32 5.77 7.93 -0.55
CA ALA A 32 5.31 6.68 0.05
C ALA A 32 5.29 6.71 1.59
N PHE A 33 5.73 7.81 2.21
CA PHE A 33 5.95 7.90 3.65
C PHE A 33 4.70 7.64 4.48
N GLY A 34 3.51 8.01 3.96
CA GLY A 34 2.25 7.75 4.63
C GLY A 34 2.06 6.29 5.01
N ALA A 35 2.23 5.36 4.08
CA ALA A 35 2.10 3.94 4.36
C ALA A 35 3.22 3.38 5.24
N LEU A 36 4.45 3.89 5.03
CA LEU A 36 5.62 3.46 5.81
C LEU A 36 5.50 3.79 7.29
N VAL A 37 4.71 4.79 7.63
CA VAL A 37 4.44 5.20 9.01
C VAL A 37 3.14 4.60 9.52
N LEU A 38 2.06 4.68 8.75
CA LEU A 38 0.73 4.29 9.18
C LEU A 38 0.59 2.80 9.43
N VAL A 39 1.07 1.97 8.51
CA VAL A 39 0.88 0.52 8.62
C VAL A 39 1.58 -0.03 9.88
N PRO A 40 2.87 0.24 10.15
CA PRO A 40 3.50 -0.26 11.37
C PRO A 40 2.83 0.30 12.63
N LEU A 41 2.46 1.57 12.68
CA LEU A 41 1.79 2.15 13.85
C LEU A 41 0.44 1.48 14.14
N LEU A 42 -0.36 1.18 13.11
CA LEU A 42 -1.66 0.52 13.27
C LEU A 42 -1.54 -0.96 13.63
N THR A 43 -0.48 -1.60 13.19
CA THR A 43 -0.28 -3.05 13.38
C THR A 43 0.62 -3.40 14.56
N GLY A 44 1.17 -2.39 15.26
CA GLY A 44 2.11 -2.59 16.37
C GLY A 44 3.50 -3.03 15.92
N LEU A 45 3.84 -2.87 14.64
CA LEU A 45 5.16 -3.19 14.10
C LEU A 45 6.10 -1.99 14.21
N ASP A 46 7.41 -2.24 14.11
CA ASP A 46 8.43 -1.19 14.21
C ASP A 46 8.52 -0.38 12.89
N PRO A 47 8.33 0.98 12.93
CA PRO A 47 8.46 1.82 11.75
C PRO A 47 9.84 1.78 11.09
N ASN A 48 10.92 1.60 11.86
CA ASN A 48 12.27 1.46 11.30
C ASN A 48 12.41 0.16 10.51
N VAL A 49 11.81 -0.94 11.01
CA VAL A 49 11.76 -2.21 10.27
C VAL A 49 10.93 -2.03 9.00
N ALA A 50 9.81 -1.29 9.04
CA ALA A 50 9.01 -1.01 7.85
C ALA A 50 9.80 -0.22 6.79
N LEU A 51 10.56 0.81 7.19
CA LEU A 51 11.46 1.56 6.30
C LEU A 51 12.53 0.65 5.67
N PHE A 52 13.19 -0.18 6.50
CA PHE A 52 14.20 -1.13 6.04
C PHE A 52 13.63 -2.09 5.01
N THR A 53 12.50 -2.72 5.34
CA THR A 53 11.89 -3.76 4.52
C THR A 53 11.27 -3.21 3.23
N ALA A 54 10.75 -1.98 3.23
CA ALA A 54 10.31 -1.30 2.02
C ALA A 54 11.50 -1.04 1.08
N GLY A 55 12.64 -0.60 1.62
CA GLY A 55 13.86 -0.41 0.84
C GLY A 55 14.37 -1.73 0.25
N ILE A 56 14.56 -2.77 1.07
CA ILE A 56 15.02 -4.10 0.60
C ILE A 56 13.98 -4.69 -0.37
N GLY A 57 12.70 -4.62 -0.07
CA GLY A 57 11.63 -5.12 -0.94
C GLY A 57 11.62 -4.44 -2.31
N THR A 58 11.81 -3.11 -2.34
CA THR A 58 11.96 -2.38 -3.61
C THR A 58 13.20 -2.84 -4.39
N LEU A 59 14.34 -3.09 -3.74
CA LEU A 59 15.53 -3.62 -4.40
C LEU A 59 15.30 -5.03 -4.95
N VAL A 60 14.62 -5.90 -4.21
CA VAL A 60 14.23 -7.25 -4.65
C VAL A 60 13.33 -7.15 -5.88
N PHE A 61 12.31 -6.29 -5.84
CA PHE A 61 11.43 -6.05 -6.99
C PHE A 61 12.21 -5.55 -8.22
N GLN A 62 13.13 -4.60 -8.03
CA GLN A 62 13.97 -4.09 -9.11
C GLN A 62 14.88 -5.18 -9.72
N CYS A 63 15.42 -6.08 -8.90
CA CYS A 63 16.18 -7.23 -9.37
C CYS A 63 15.34 -8.17 -10.24
N VAL A 64 14.14 -8.55 -9.77
CA VAL A 64 13.25 -9.47 -10.47
C VAL A 64 12.73 -8.87 -11.78
N THR A 65 12.39 -7.58 -11.77
CA THR A 65 11.89 -6.85 -12.94
C THR A 65 13.00 -6.31 -13.84
N LYS A 66 14.29 -6.50 -13.46
CA LYS A 66 15.46 -5.95 -14.13
C LYS A 66 15.42 -4.43 -14.25
N ALA A 67 15.01 -3.76 -13.17
CA ALA A 67 14.85 -2.32 -13.09
C ALA A 67 14.05 -1.74 -14.28
N SER A 68 12.97 -2.42 -14.69
CA SER A 68 12.17 -2.00 -15.84
C SER A 68 10.97 -1.13 -15.44
N VAL A 69 10.53 -1.19 -14.18
CA VAL A 69 9.31 -0.53 -13.71
C VAL A 69 9.66 0.54 -12.67
N PRO A 70 9.28 1.80 -12.89
CA PRO A 70 9.59 2.89 -11.97
C PRO A 70 8.56 2.95 -10.83
N VAL A 71 8.58 1.95 -9.94
CA VAL A 71 7.75 1.90 -8.73
C VAL A 71 8.61 1.69 -7.50
N PHE A 72 8.16 2.27 -6.39
CA PHE A 72 8.67 2.04 -5.05
C PHE A 72 7.64 1.20 -4.29
N LEU A 73 8.08 0.19 -3.56
CA LEU A 73 7.22 -0.64 -2.75
C LEU A 73 7.16 -0.10 -1.33
N ALA A 74 5.95 -0.07 -0.78
CA ALA A 74 5.71 0.35 0.60
C ALA A 74 4.75 -0.62 1.29
N SER A 75 4.49 -0.39 2.57
CA SER A 75 3.65 -1.26 3.39
C SER A 75 2.20 -1.32 2.88
N SER A 76 1.65 -2.51 2.69
CA SER A 76 0.32 -2.72 2.14
C SER A 76 -0.80 -2.44 3.15
N PHE A 77 -1.72 -1.56 2.80
CA PHE A 77 -2.92 -1.26 3.60
C PHE A 77 -3.89 -2.44 3.68
N ALA A 78 -3.95 -3.28 2.66
CA ALA A 78 -4.84 -4.43 2.63
C ALA A 78 -4.55 -5.47 3.72
N PHE A 79 -3.34 -5.46 4.25
CA PHE A 79 -2.93 -6.37 5.32
C PHE A 79 -3.14 -5.81 6.74
N ILE A 80 -3.55 -4.54 6.93
CA ILE A 80 -3.67 -3.95 8.27
C ILE A 80 -4.60 -4.78 9.16
N ALA A 81 -5.86 -4.93 8.78
CA ALA A 81 -6.83 -5.67 9.58
C ALA A 81 -6.45 -7.15 9.76
N PRO A 82 -5.99 -7.88 8.73
CA PRO A 82 -5.46 -9.22 8.89
C PRO A 82 -4.26 -9.32 9.84
N ILE A 83 -3.30 -8.39 9.78
CA ILE A 83 -2.16 -8.38 10.71
C ILE A 83 -2.64 -8.15 12.14
N GLN A 84 -3.50 -7.16 12.39
CA GLN A 84 -4.04 -6.89 13.72
C GLN A 84 -4.73 -8.14 14.30
N SER A 85 -5.59 -8.79 13.51
CA SER A 85 -6.29 -10.02 13.94
C SER A 85 -5.33 -11.18 14.19
N SER A 86 -4.33 -11.35 13.33
CA SER A 86 -3.33 -12.42 13.46
C SER A 86 -2.38 -12.19 14.63
N VAL A 87 -1.92 -10.96 14.84
CA VAL A 87 -1.05 -10.60 15.97
C VAL A 87 -1.79 -10.80 17.30
N ALA A 88 -3.07 -10.42 17.37
CA ALA A 88 -3.89 -10.65 18.56
C ALA A 88 -4.11 -12.14 18.86
N SER A 89 -4.17 -13.00 17.83
CA SER A 89 -4.47 -14.42 18.00
C SER A 89 -3.24 -15.29 18.13
N PHE A 90 -2.14 -14.99 17.42
CA PHE A 90 -0.98 -15.85 17.26
C PHE A 90 0.36 -15.16 17.65
N GLY A 91 0.35 -13.85 17.89
CA GLY A 91 1.55 -13.05 18.13
C GLY A 91 2.27 -12.62 16.85
N ILE A 92 3.26 -11.73 17.01
CA ILE A 92 3.97 -11.09 15.87
C ILE A 92 4.77 -12.12 15.07
N SER A 93 5.56 -12.97 15.71
CA SER A 93 6.44 -13.94 15.01
C SER A 93 5.67 -14.93 14.15
N ALA A 94 4.54 -15.47 14.65
CA ALA A 94 3.68 -16.38 13.88
C ALA A 94 2.97 -15.64 12.72
N THR A 95 2.55 -14.41 12.96
CA THR A 95 2.00 -13.54 11.90
C THR A 95 3.03 -13.33 10.78
N MET A 96 4.30 -13.07 11.11
CA MET A 96 5.38 -12.95 10.12
C MET A 96 5.57 -14.23 9.30
N GLY A 97 5.46 -15.42 9.92
CA GLY A 97 5.47 -16.70 9.20
C GLY A 97 4.31 -16.84 8.23
N GLY A 98 3.11 -16.42 8.62
CA GLY A 98 1.94 -16.37 7.75
C GLY A 98 2.13 -15.42 6.57
N LEU A 99 2.68 -14.23 6.80
CA LEU A 99 2.96 -13.22 5.77
C LEU A 99 4.06 -13.66 4.80
N PHE A 100 5.07 -14.39 5.29
CA PHE A 100 6.07 -15.00 4.42
C PHE A 100 5.43 -15.93 3.41
N VAL A 101 4.53 -16.80 3.86
CA VAL A 101 3.80 -17.73 2.98
C VAL A 101 2.82 -16.97 2.07
N ALA A 102 2.18 -15.90 2.54
CA ALA A 102 1.36 -15.04 1.69
C ALA A 102 2.16 -14.46 0.50
N GLY A 103 3.42 -14.05 0.71
CA GLY A 103 4.32 -13.66 -0.37
C GLY A 103 4.63 -14.81 -1.34
N LEU A 104 4.75 -16.05 -0.87
CA LEU A 104 4.92 -17.22 -1.73
C LEU A 104 3.65 -17.53 -2.56
N VAL A 105 2.45 -17.20 -2.06
CA VAL A 105 1.21 -17.31 -2.86
C VAL A 105 1.31 -16.46 -4.14
N TYR A 106 1.91 -15.28 -4.07
CA TYR A 106 2.15 -14.45 -5.26
C TYR A 106 3.10 -15.13 -6.25
N ALA A 107 4.13 -15.82 -5.75
CA ALA A 107 5.03 -16.59 -6.61
C ALA A 107 4.28 -17.72 -7.33
N VAL A 108 3.34 -18.39 -6.67
CA VAL A 108 2.45 -19.39 -7.28
C VAL A 108 1.56 -18.76 -8.33
N LEU A 109 0.91 -17.63 -8.01
CA LEU A 109 0.08 -16.88 -8.97
C LEU A 109 0.90 -16.41 -10.17
N ALA A 110 2.11 -15.89 -9.94
CA ALA A 110 3.04 -15.50 -10.99
C ALA A 110 3.39 -16.66 -11.92
N GLN A 111 3.62 -17.85 -11.36
CA GLN A 111 3.90 -19.05 -12.16
C GLN A 111 2.67 -19.50 -12.97
N ILE A 112 1.47 -19.42 -12.42
CA ILE A 112 0.21 -19.68 -13.15
C ILE A 112 0.08 -18.71 -14.33
N ILE A 113 0.33 -17.41 -14.10
CA ILE A 113 0.28 -16.38 -15.16
C ILE A 113 1.35 -16.65 -16.22
N ARG A 114 2.55 -17.06 -15.83
CA ARG A 114 3.62 -17.40 -16.75
C ARG A 114 3.25 -18.57 -17.69
N LEU A 115 2.56 -19.59 -17.15
CA LEU A 115 2.17 -20.79 -17.90
C LEU A 115 0.94 -20.59 -18.76
N LYS A 116 -0.09 -19.90 -18.24
CA LYS A 116 -1.39 -19.75 -18.89
C LYS A 116 -1.57 -18.39 -19.58
N GLY A 117 -0.61 -17.49 -19.44
CA GLY A 117 -0.66 -16.13 -20.00
C GLY A 117 -1.53 -15.17 -19.20
N VAL A 118 -1.50 -13.89 -19.58
CA VAL A 118 -2.25 -12.80 -18.90
C VAL A 118 -3.78 -12.95 -19.07
N GLY A 119 -4.23 -13.70 -20.09
CA GLY A 119 -5.66 -13.93 -20.33
C GLY A 119 -6.40 -14.57 -19.14
N ILE A 120 -5.70 -15.39 -18.33
CA ILE A 120 -6.30 -15.97 -17.12
C ILE A 120 -6.63 -14.89 -16.08
N VAL A 121 -5.82 -13.84 -16.02
CA VAL A 121 -6.03 -12.72 -15.11
C VAL A 121 -7.31 -11.97 -15.48
N HIS A 122 -7.47 -11.61 -16.74
CA HIS A 122 -8.70 -10.96 -17.22
C HIS A 122 -9.95 -11.82 -17.00
N ARG A 123 -9.80 -13.14 -17.06
CA ARG A 123 -10.91 -14.07 -16.81
C ARG A 123 -11.26 -14.19 -15.33
N LEU A 124 -10.27 -14.23 -14.43
CA LEU A 124 -10.49 -14.40 -12.99
C LEU A 124 -10.79 -13.08 -12.29
N LEU A 125 -10.18 -12.01 -12.76
CA LEU A 125 -10.14 -10.69 -12.15
C LEU A 125 -10.57 -9.60 -13.16
N PRO A 126 -11.81 -9.64 -13.67
CA PRO A 126 -12.36 -8.54 -14.45
C PRO A 126 -12.55 -7.30 -13.57
N ALA A 127 -12.76 -6.14 -14.18
CA ALA A 127 -12.89 -4.88 -13.46
C ALA A 127 -14.03 -4.89 -12.42
N VAL A 128 -15.13 -5.62 -12.71
CA VAL A 128 -16.26 -5.81 -11.79
C VAL A 128 -15.87 -6.55 -10.48
N VAL A 129 -14.77 -7.26 -10.47
CA VAL A 129 -14.20 -7.87 -9.25
C VAL A 129 -13.12 -6.96 -8.65
N VAL A 130 -12.17 -6.51 -9.47
CA VAL A 130 -11.00 -5.71 -9.04
C VAL A 130 -11.44 -4.40 -8.38
N GLY A 131 -12.33 -3.65 -9.03
CA GLY A 131 -12.78 -2.34 -8.55
C GLY A 131 -13.40 -2.39 -7.16
N PRO A 132 -14.45 -3.22 -6.94
CA PRO A 132 -15.06 -3.35 -5.62
C PRO A 132 -14.09 -3.87 -4.54
N VAL A 133 -13.17 -4.79 -4.86
CA VAL A 133 -12.17 -5.27 -3.88
C VAL A 133 -11.25 -4.11 -3.44
N ILE A 134 -10.77 -3.27 -4.37
CA ILE A 134 -9.97 -2.08 -4.03
C ILE A 134 -10.82 -1.09 -3.20
N MET A 135 -12.10 -0.89 -3.54
CA MET A 135 -13.00 -0.06 -2.72
C MET A 135 -13.14 -0.57 -1.29
N VAL A 136 -13.25 -1.89 -1.12
CA VAL A 136 -13.32 -2.53 0.21
C VAL A 136 -12.06 -2.26 1.04
N ILE A 137 -10.87 -2.29 0.43
CA ILE A 137 -9.61 -2.00 1.14
C ILE A 137 -9.67 -0.62 1.80
N GLY A 138 -10.11 0.40 1.08
CA GLY A 138 -10.24 1.75 1.63
C GLY A 138 -11.40 1.89 2.63
N LEU A 139 -12.59 1.44 2.25
CA LEU A 139 -13.81 1.68 3.03
C LEU A 139 -13.90 0.85 4.31
N ALA A 140 -13.34 -0.35 4.34
CA ALA A 140 -13.31 -1.18 5.56
C ALA A 140 -12.46 -0.57 6.68
N LEU A 141 -11.45 0.26 6.32
CA LEU A 141 -10.60 0.96 7.28
C LEU A 141 -11.09 2.38 7.62
N ALA A 142 -12.13 2.88 6.95
CA ALA A 142 -12.67 4.22 7.18
C ALA A 142 -13.14 4.45 8.64
N PRO A 143 -13.84 3.51 9.31
CA PRO A 143 -14.20 3.67 10.72
C PRO A 143 -12.98 3.87 11.62
N THR A 144 -11.90 3.10 11.41
CA THR A 144 -10.65 3.24 12.16
C THR A 144 -10.03 4.62 11.98
N ALA A 145 -10.02 5.14 10.74
CA ALA A 145 -9.52 6.49 10.47
C ALA A 145 -10.31 7.56 11.22
N VAL A 146 -11.64 7.44 11.25
CA VAL A 146 -12.52 8.37 11.98
C VAL A 146 -12.29 8.28 13.48
N GLN A 147 -12.24 7.09 14.06
CA GLN A 147 -11.98 6.87 15.49
C GLN A 147 -10.61 7.45 15.92
N MET A 148 -9.57 7.29 15.09
CA MET A 148 -8.28 7.92 15.32
C MET A 148 -8.38 9.45 15.25
N ALA A 149 -9.08 9.99 14.26
CA ALA A 149 -9.25 11.43 14.06
C ALA A 149 -10.03 12.09 15.21
N THR A 150 -10.96 11.37 15.82
CA THR A 150 -11.77 11.83 16.96
C THR A 150 -11.11 11.60 18.33
N GLY A 151 -9.97 10.88 18.36
CA GLY A 151 -9.18 10.65 19.57
C GLY A 151 -9.63 9.46 20.42
N GLU A 152 -10.44 8.53 19.87
CA GLU A 152 -10.91 7.35 20.60
C GLU A 152 -9.79 6.37 21.01
N PHE A 153 -8.61 6.48 20.40
CA PHE A 153 -7.44 5.67 20.71
C PHE A 153 -6.45 6.34 21.68
N SER A 154 -6.82 7.42 22.35
CA SER A 154 -5.92 8.14 23.25
C SER A 154 -6.65 8.58 24.53
N ASP A 155 -6.15 8.13 25.67
CA ASP A 155 -6.65 8.55 26.98
C ASP A 155 -6.12 9.94 27.39
N ILE A 156 -5.09 10.45 26.72
CA ILE A 156 -4.40 11.70 27.08
C ILE A 156 -4.93 12.89 26.27
N ILE A 157 -5.39 12.66 25.03
CA ILE A 157 -5.81 13.70 24.09
C ILE A 157 -7.33 13.86 24.18
N THR A 158 -7.80 15.03 24.58
CA THR A 158 -9.24 15.32 24.62
C THR A 158 -9.83 15.34 23.21
N HIS A 159 -11.13 15.04 23.09
CA HIS A 159 -11.83 15.05 21.79
C HIS A 159 -11.66 16.38 21.03
N GLY A 160 -11.69 17.53 21.72
CA GLY A 160 -11.46 18.84 21.10
C GLY A 160 -10.04 19.00 20.54
N GLN A 161 -9.03 18.57 21.29
CA GLN A 161 -7.64 18.57 20.83
C GLN A 161 -7.45 17.61 19.64
N ALA A 162 -8.08 16.44 19.69
CA ALA A 162 -8.04 15.46 18.61
C ALA A 162 -8.62 16.05 17.31
N LEU A 163 -9.75 16.73 17.35
CA LEU A 163 -10.34 17.40 16.20
C LEU A 163 -9.44 18.52 15.64
N ILE A 164 -8.82 19.32 16.51
CA ILE A 164 -7.88 20.35 16.09
C ILE A 164 -6.70 19.72 15.33
N LEU A 165 -6.09 18.68 15.89
CA LEU A 165 -4.96 17.99 15.28
C LEU A 165 -5.32 17.32 13.96
N SER A 166 -6.43 16.56 13.94
CA SER A 166 -6.86 15.81 12.76
C SER A 166 -7.31 16.71 11.63
N LEU A 167 -8.14 17.71 11.90
CA LEU A 167 -8.64 18.62 10.87
C LEU A 167 -7.56 19.55 10.34
N SER A 168 -6.58 19.98 11.19
CA SER A 168 -5.46 20.78 10.72
C SER A 168 -4.53 19.98 9.82
N SER A 169 -4.18 18.74 10.19
CA SER A 169 -3.33 17.88 9.37
C SER A 169 -4.03 17.50 8.06
N LEU A 170 -5.32 17.17 8.10
CA LEU A 170 -6.12 16.93 6.91
C LEU A 170 -6.22 18.18 6.04
N GLY A 171 -6.52 19.34 6.62
CA GLY A 171 -6.67 20.60 5.91
C GLY A 171 -5.39 20.99 5.16
N VAL A 172 -4.21 20.87 5.79
CA VAL A 172 -2.93 21.14 5.15
C VAL A 172 -2.63 20.10 4.06
N THR A 173 -2.93 18.82 4.31
CA THR A 173 -2.77 17.77 3.30
C THR A 173 -3.64 18.06 2.07
N LEU A 174 -4.90 18.43 2.25
CA LEU A 174 -5.82 18.82 1.17
C LEU A 174 -5.32 20.07 0.43
N PHE A 175 -4.92 21.09 1.18
CA PHE A 175 -4.41 22.34 0.61
C PHE A 175 -3.18 22.09 -0.28
N LEU A 176 -2.21 21.32 0.22
CA LEU A 176 -1.01 20.98 -0.54
C LEU A 176 -1.31 20.07 -1.74
N SER A 177 -2.26 19.15 -1.62
CA SER A 177 -2.67 18.28 -2.72
C SER A 177 -3.30 19.06 -3.89
N ILE A 178 -4.11 20.08 -3.59
CA ILE A 178 -4.87 20.83 -4.59
C ILE A 178 -4.09 22.05 -5.09
N PHE A 179 -3.55 22.85 -4.18
CA PHE A 179 -2.92 24.13 -4.49
C PHE A 179 -1.39 24.07 -4.47
N GLY A 180 -0.79 22.98 -3.99
CA GLY A 180 0.65 22.79 -3.95
C GLY A 180 1.29 22.90 -5.33
N ARG A 181 2.50 23.51 -5.38
CA ARG A 181 3.32 23.63 -6.59
C ARG A 181 4.70 23.03 -6.35
N GLY A 182 5.30 22.48 -7.40
CA GLY A 182 6.63 21.86 -7.29
C GLY A 182 6.64 20.72 -6.27
N ILE A 183 7.61 20.74 -5.36
CA ILE A 183 7.82 19.69 -4.35
C ILE A 183 6.63 19.55 -3.39
N TRP A 184 5.97 20.63 -3.01
CA TRP A 184 4.86 20.61 -2.05
C TRP A 184 3.66 19.78 -2.53
N ARG A 185 3.43 19.75 -3.83
CA ARG A 185 2.39 18.91 -4.44
C ARG A 185 2.71 17.42 -4.36
N LEU A 186 3.98 17.06 -4.18
CA LEU A 186 4.45 15.68 -4.15
C LEU A 186 4.49 15.09 -2.74
N ILE A 187 4.52 15.95 -1.71
CA ILE A 187 4.63 15.53 -0.30
C ILE A 187 3.50 16.09 0.57
N PRO A 188 2.23 16.06 0.13
CA PRO A 188 1.14 16.67 0.90
C PRO A 188 0.94 15.99 2.25
N ILE A 189 1.09 14.66 2.32
CA ILE A 189 0.97 13.87 3.54
C ILE A 189 2.01 14.29 4.58
N LEU A 190 3.27 14.43 4.14
CA LEU A 190 4.34 14.88 5.03
C LEU A 190 4.07 16.29 5.57
N GLY A 191 3.52 17.19 4.74
CA GLY A 191 3.11 18.53 5.16
C GLY A 191 2.01 18.48 6.24
N GLY A 192 1.03 17.60 6.08
CA GLY A 192 -0.02 17.36 7.08
C GLY A 192 0.54 16.79 8.38
N ILE A 193 1.42 15.77 8.30
CA ILE A 193 2.09 15.19 9.47
C ILE A 193 2.88 16.27 10.21
N LEU A 194 3.70 17.04 9.51
CA LEU A 194 4.53 18.08 10.12
C LEU A 194 3.67 19.14 10.83
N THR A 195 2.59 19.59 10.19
CA THR A 195 1.67 20.56 10.78
C THR A 195 1.00 20.01 12.03
N GLY A 196 0.46 18.79 11.95
CA GLY A 196 -0.18 18.14 13.09
C GLY A 196 0.81 17.87 14.23
N TYR A 197 2.04 17.49 13.90
CA TYR A 197 3.11 17.29 14.89
C TYR A 197 3.50 18.59 15.60
N LEU A 198 3.71 19.68 14.85
CA LEU A 198 4.02 20.99 15.44
C LEU A 198 2.88 21.51 16.32
N LEU A 199 1.63 21.34 15.91
CA LEU A 199 0.46 21.65 16.74
C LEU A 199 0.40 20.76 17.99
N GLY A 200 0.70 19.48 17.88
CA GLY A 200 0.77 18.55 19.01
C GLY A 200 1.83 18.96 20.05
N LEU A 201 2.99 19.44 19.57
CA LEU A 201 4.03 20.06 20.44
C LEU A 201 3.51 21.31 21.14
N ALA A 202 2.84 22.20 20.40
CA ALA A 202 2.27 23.45 20.97
C ALA A 202 1.17 23.18 22.00
N LEU A 203 0.37 22.11 21.80
CA LEU A 203 -0.66 21.67 22.74
C LEU A 203 -0.13 20.85 23.91
N GLY A 204 1.16 20.49 23.91
CA GLY A 204 1.79 19.71 24.98
C GLY A 204 1.32 18.25 25.05
N VAL A 205 0.80 17.69 23.95
CA VAL A 205 0.28 16.31 23.90
C VAL A 205 1.30 15.28 23.40
N ILE A 206 2.51 15.74 23.05
CA ILE A 206 3.59 14.85 22.55
C ILE A 206 4.60 14.61 23.68
N ASP A 207 4.82 13.32 23.99
CA ASP A 207 5.90 12.91 24.86
C ASP A 207 7.23 12.85 24.05
N LEU A 208 8.19 13.68 24.44
CA LEU A 208 9.52 13.73 23.81
C LEU A 208 10.54 12.76 24.44
N ALA A 209 10.19 12.11 25.56
CA ALA A 209 11.10 11.18 26.26
C ALA A 209 11.61 10.05 25.34
N PRO A 210 10.81 9.41 24.48
CA PRO A 210 11.30 8.40 23.56
C PRO A 210 12.35 8.94 22.57
N ILE A 211 12.19 10.19 22.11
CA ILE A 211 13.14 10.83 21.18
C ILE A 211 14.46 11.12 21.87
N HIS A 212 14.40 11.60 23.12
CA HIS A 212 15.61 11.87 23.91
C HIS A 212 16.38 10.58 24.20
N ALA A 213 15.68 9.50 24.56
CA ALA A 213 16.25 8.21 24.88
C ALA A 213 16.81 7.48 23.64
N ALA A 214 16.29 7.71 22.45
CA ALA A 214 16.72 7.03 21.23
C ALA A 214 18.14 7.41 20.82
N ASN A 215 18.93 6.44 20.41
CA ASN A 215 20.27 6.64 19.84
C ASN A 215 20.16 7.20 18.40
N TRP A 216 21.18 7.92 17.96
CA TRP A 216 21.26 8.36 16.56
C TRP A 216 21.38 7.19 15.60
N LEU A 217 22.24 6.20 15.93
CA LEU A 217 22.37 4.96 15.19
C LEU A 217 21.84 3.82 16.06
N ALA A 218 20.85 3.09 15.54
CA ALA A 218 20.26 1.96 16.21
C ALA A 218 19.92 0.87 15.18
N LEU A 219 20.06 -0.38 15.56
CA LEU A 219 19.50 -1.48 14.76
C LEU A 219 17.99 -1.46 14.91
N PRO A 220 17.23 -1.58 13.79
CA PRO A 220 15.79 -1.79 13.87
C PRO A 220 15.44 -3.04 14.69
N SER A 221 14.28 -3.05 15.32
CA SER A 221 13.82 -4.18 16.15
C SER A 221 13.35 -5.35 15.30
N PHE A 222 14.29 -5.98 14.60
CA PHE A 222 13.99 -7.12 13.74
C PHE A 222 13.35 -8.28 14.51
N THR A 223 12.29 -8.84 13.93
CA THR A 223 11.60 -10.02 14.47
C THR A 223 11.66 -11.16 13.48
N THR A 224 12.12 -12.32 13.91
CA THR A 224 12.19 -13.51 13.08
C THR A 224 10.84 -14.21 13.01
N PRO A 225 10.42 -14.73 11.84
CA PRO A 225 9.18 -15.46 11.70
C PRO A 225 9.23 -16.83 12.38
N THR A 226 8.10 -17.24 12.95
CA THR A 226 7.82 -18.63 13.33
C THR A 226 6.71 -19.17 12.43
N PHE A 227 6.86 -20.42 11.97
CA PHE A 227 5.92 -20.99 11.00
C PHE A 227 4.85 -21.82 11.73
N GLU A 228 3.78 -21.14 12.17
CA GLU A 228 2.61 -21.77 12.77
C GLU A 228 1.55 -22.01 11.71
N PHE A 229 1.06 -23.25 11.63
CA PHE A 229 0.11 -23.66 10.60
C PHE A 229 -1.17 -22.81 10.59
N SER A 230 -1.67 -22.44 11.78
CA SER A 230 -2.88 -21.63 11.92
C SER A 230 -2.73 -20.21 11.36
N ALA A 231 -1.60 -19.55 11.67
CA ALA A 231 -1.29 -18.22 11.17
C ALA A 231 -1.05 -18.25 9.65
N ILE A 232 -0.40 -19.31 9.14
CA ILE A 232 -0.18 -19.51 7.70
C ILE A 232 -1.54 -19.67 6.99
N LEU A 233 -2.40 -20.56 7.48
CA LEU A 233 -3.70 -20.80 6.87
C LEU A 233 -4.59 -19.56 6.87
N PHE A 234 -4.50 -18.74 7.94
CA PHE A 234 -5.21 -17.47 8.03
C PHE A 234 -4.72 -16.44 6.98
N MET A 235 -3.39 -16.36 6.74
CA MET A 235 -2.81 -15.36 5.84
C MET A 235 -2.84 -15.71 4.35
N ILE A 236 -2.90 -16.97 3.96
CA ILE A 236 -2.94 -17.40 2.56
C ILE A 236 -4.05 -16.69 1.75
N PRO A 237 -5.32 -16.68 2.17
CA PRO A 237 -6.38 -16.04 1.40
C PRO A 237 -6.25 -14.50 1.35
N VAL A 238 -5.58 -13.89 2.34
CA VAL A 238 -5.36 -12.43 2.36
C VAL A 238 -4.50 -11.97 1.18
N ALA A 239 -3.57 -12.81 0.73
CA ALA A 239 -2.67 -12.51 -0.38
C ALA A 239 -3.38 -12.20 -1.71
N ILE A 240 -4.64 -12.65 -1.88
CA ILE A 240 -5.38 -12.47 -3.14
C ILE A 240 -5.72 -11.00 -3.37
N ALA A 241 -6.15 -10.27 -2.35
CA ALA A 241 -6.59 -8.88 -2.51
C ALA A 241 -5.45 -7.94 -2.93
N PRO A 242 -4.28 -7.93 -2.30
CA PRO A 242 -3.15 -7.11 -2.76
C PRO A 242 -2.56 -7.59 -4.10
N ALA A 243 -2.67 -8.88 -4.44
CA ALA A 243 -2.29 -9.34 -5.78
C ALA A 243 -3.20 -8.73 -6.87
N VAL A 244 -4.48 -8.53 -6.57
CA VAL A 244 -5.43 -7.80 -7.41
C VAL A 244 -5.05 -6.32 -7.51
N GLU A 245 -4.73 -5.68 -6.38
CA GLU A 245 -4.27 -4.29 -6.31
C GLU A 245 -3.02 -4.09 -7.17
N HIS A 246 -2.01 -4.97 -7.04
CA HIS A 246 -0.79 -4.94 -7.84
C HIS A 246 -1.06 -4.92 -9.36
N ILE A 247 -2.03 -5.71 -9.83
CA ILE A 247 -2.39 -5.70 -11.26
C ILE A 247 -2.92 -4.34 -11.68
N GLY A 248 -3.77 -3.73 -10.86
CA GLY A 248 -4.29 -2.38 -11.06
C GLY A 248 -3.16 -1.34 -11.15
N ASP A 249 -2.19 -1.41 -10.24
CA ASP A 249 -1.03 -0.52 -10.19
C ASP A 249 -0.14 -0.68 -11.43
N MET A 250 0.07 -1.91 -11.91
CA MET A 250 0.84 -2.14 -13.14
C MET A 250 0.16 -1.56 -14.37
N VAL A 251 -1.16 -1.56 -14.42
CA VAL A 251 -1.93 -0.88 -15.48
C VAL A 251 -1.82 0.64 -15.32
N ALA A 252 -1.94 1.15 -14.11
CA ALA A 252 -1.88 2.57 -13.80
C ALA A 252 -0.51 3.17 -14.18
N ILE A 253 0.60 2.59 -13.69
CA ILE A 253 1.95 3.06 -14.03
C ILE A 253 2.23 2.89 -15.53
N GLY A 254 1.71 1.84 -16.15
CA GLY A 254 1.82 1.61 -17.59
C GLY A 254 1.15 2.71 -18.40
N SER A 255 -0.01 3.20 -17.98
CA SER A 255 -0.70 4.33 -18.64
C SER A 255 0.07 5.63 -18.53
N VAL A 256 0.74 5.88 -17.40
CA VAL A 256 1.55 7.07 -17.12
C VAL A 256 2.84 7.08 -17.95
N THR A 257 3.54 5.94 -17.97
CA THR A 257 4.82 5.79 -18.67
C THR A 257 4.67 5.45 -20.15
N ARG A 258 3.43 5.21 -20.63
CA ARG A 258 3.11 4.71 -21.97
C ARG A 258 3.79 3.38 -22.29
N GLN A 259 4.00 2.53 -21.28
CA GLN A 259 4.61 1.21 -21.40
C GLN A 259 3.59 0.13 -21.01
N ASN A 260 3.69 -1.04 -21.62
CA ASN A 260 2.83 -2.16 -21.24
C ASN A 260 3.58 -3.14 -20.33
N TYR A 261 3.54 -2.90 -19.01
CA TYR A 261 4.23 -3.72 -18.02
C TYR A 261 3.59 -5.10 -17.84
N LEU A 262 2.37 -5.31 -18.29
CA LEU A 262 1.75 -6.63 -18.32
C LEU A 262 2.42 -7.55 -19.35
N LYS A 263 2.99 -6.95 -20.42
CA LYS A 263 3.72 -7.68 -21.47
C LYS A 263 5.24 -7.71 -21.21
N LYS A 264 5.84 -6.54 -20.87
CA LYS A 264 7.28 -6.40 -20.66
C LYS A 264 7.54 -5.47 -19.44
N PRO A 265 8.13 -5.98 -18.35
CA PRO A 265 8.82 -7.28 -18.16
C PRO A 265 7.88 -8.47 -18.07
N GLY A 266 6.57 -8.25 -17.99
CA GLY A 266 5.52 -9.25 -17.88
C GLY A 266 4.95 -9.31 -16.45
N LEU A 267 3.61 -9.42 -16.34
CA LEU A 267 2.91 -9.44 -15.07
C LEU A 267 3.42 -10.54 -14.12
N HIS A 268 3.83 -11.71 -14.67
CA HIS A 268 4.41 -12.79 -13.88
C HIS A 268 5.70 -12.36 -13.16
N ARG A 269 6.50 -11.45 -13.73
CA ARG A 269 7.72 -10.95 -13.07
C ARG A 269 7.41 -9.87 -12.04
N THR A 270 6.51 -8.96 -12.35
CA THR A 270 6.16 -7.90 -11.40
C THR A 270 5.47 -8.48 -10.18
N LEU A 271 4.53 -9.42 -10.35
CA LEU A 271 3.87 -10.11 -9.26
C LEU A 271 4.84 -11.00 -8.45
N LEU A 272 5.77 -11.69 -9.11
CA LEU A 272 6.83 -12.44 -8.43
C LEU A 272 7.71 -11.51 -7.59
N GLY A 273 8.08 -10.34 -8.13
CA GLY A 273 8.89 -9.35 -7.42
C GLY A 273 8.19 -8.81 -6.17
N ASP A 274 6.88 -8.52 -6.27
CA ASP A 274 6.04 -8.06 -5.18
C ASP A 274 5.90 -9.11 -4.07
N GLY A 275 5.65 -10.37 -4.46
CA GLY A 275 5.56 -11.50 -3.52
C GLY A 275 6.89 -11.80 -2.81
N LEU A 276 8.00 -11.79 -3.53
CA LEU A 276 9.32 -11.98 -2.92
C LEU A 276 9.68 -10.82 -2.00
N ALA A 277 9.32 -9.58 -2.36
CA ALA A 277 9.48 -8.41 -1.48
C ALA A 277 8.70 -8.57 -0.18
N THR A 278 7.45 -9.06 -0.25
CA THR A 278 6.61 -9.37 0.91
C THR A 278 7.22 -10.49 1.77
N SER A 279 7.68 -11.58 1.15
CA SER A 279 8.33 -12.68 1.89
C SER A 279 9.61 -12.22 2.58
N VAL A 280 10.44 -11.44 1.90
CA VAL A 280 11.68 -10.90 2.48
C VAL A 280 11.36 -9.91 3.61
N ALA A 281 10.36 -9.03 3.46
CA ALA A 281 9.95 -8.11 4.52
C ALA A 281 9.56 -8.87 5.80
N SER A 282 8.77 -9.93 5.65
CA SER A 282 8.32 -10.76 6.78
C SER A 282 9.46 -11.47 7.51
N MET A 283 10.56 -11.81 6.80
CA MET A 283 11.74 -12.42 7.44
C MET A 283 12.45 -11.48 8.44
N PHE A 284 12.25 -10.18 8.26
CA PHE A 284 12.81 -9.16 9.16
C PHE A 284 11.79 -8.58 10.15
N GLY A 285 10.54 -9.08 10.13
CA GLY A 285 9.49 -8.57 11.02
C GLY A 285 8.78 -7.32 10.46
N GLY A 286 8.97 -7.02 9.19
CA GLY A 286 8.33 -5.89 8.52
C GLY A 286 6.97 -6.25 7.93
N PRO A 287 6.12 -5.24 7.70
CA PRO A 287 4.84 -5.42 7.03
C PRO A 287 5.03 -5.84 5.56
N PRO A 288 4.03 -6.53 4.98
CA PRO A 288 4.03 -6.88 3.56
C PRO A 288 4.20 -5.65 2.68
N ASN A 289 5.00 -5.78 1.65
CA ASN A 289 5.21 -4.73 0.67
C ASN A 289 4.27 -4.90 -0.52
N THR A 290 3.86 -3.79 -1.11
CA THR A 290 3.11 -3.75 -2.37
C THR A 290 3.50 -2.52 -3.18
N THR A 291 3.16 -2.50 -4.46
CA THR A 291 3.29 -1.33 -5.32
C THR A 291 2.35 -0.21 -4.87
N TYR A 292 2.72 1.04 -5.12
CA TYR A 292 2.05 2.19 -4.54
C TYR A 292 1.54 3.17 -5.60
N SER A 293 0.21 3.36 -5.66
CA SER A 293 -0.46 4.25 -6.62
C SER A 293 -0.05 5.72 -6.43
N GLU A 294 0.24 6.16 -5.20
CA GLU A 294 0.70 7.52 -4.90
C GLU A 294 2.06 7.79 -5.55
N VAL A 295 2.95 6.80 -5.57
CA VAL A 295 4.23 6.89 -6.29
C VAL A 295 3.99 7.01 -7.79
N THR A 296 3.02 6.29 -8.34
CA THR A 296 2.60 6.45 -9.75
C THR A 296 2.15 7.89 -10.05
N GLY A 297 1.40 8.50 -9.14
CA GLY A 297 1.01 9.92 -9.20
C GLY A 297 2.22 10.86 -9.21
N ALA A 298 3.22 10.59 -8.36
CA ALA A 298 4.45 11.37 -8.30
C ALA A 298 5.30 11.21 -9.58
N VAL A 299 5.41 10.00 -10.10
CA VAL A 299 6.08 9.71 -11.39
C VAL A 299 5.42 10.48 -12.54
N MET A 300 4.09 10.54 -12.56
CA MET A 300 3.34 11.33 -13.54
C MET A 300 3.64 12.83 -13.43
N LEU A 301 3.66 13.37 -12.21
CA LEU A 301 3.87 14.81 -11.96
C LEU A 301 5.30 15.24 -12.24
N THR A 302 6.28 14.43 -11.84
CA THR A 302 7.71 14.72 -12.06
C THR A 302 8.17 14.41 -13.47
N ARG A 303 7.38 13.62 -14.22
CA ARG A 303 7.76 13.03 -15.52
C ARG A 303 9.09 12.27 -15.48
N ASN A 304 9.49 11.81 -14.31
CA ASN A 304 10.72 11.03 -14.14
C ASN A 304 10.38 9.53 -14.16
N PHE A 305 10.56 8.92 -15.32
CA PHE A 305 10.26 7.50 -15.58
C PHE A 305 11.46 6.58 -15.35
N ASN A 306 12.55 7.11 -14.82
CA ASN A 306 13.78 6.34 -14.62
C ASN A 306 13.67 5.45 -13.36
N PRO A 307 13.69 4.11 -13.48
CA PRO A 307 13.61 3.19 -12.33
C PRO A 307 14.75 3.34 -11.31
N ARG A 308 15.90 3.90 -11.71
CA ARG A 308 17.03 4.18 -10.79
C ARG A 308 16.67 5.13 -9.67
N VAL A 309 15.72 6.03 -9.90
CA VAL A 309 15.18 6.92 -8.87
C VAL A 309 14.58 6.12 -7.71
N MET A 310 13.89 5.01 -8.03
CA MET A 310 13.31 4.12 -7.02
C MET A 310 14.39 3.30 -6.28
N THR A 311 15.48 2.96 -6.97
CA THR A 311 16.65 2.34 -6.33
C THR A 311 17.27 3.30 -5.30
N VAL A 312 17.38 4.59 -5.63
CA VAL A 312 17.86 5.62 -4.69
C VAL A 312 16.91 5.76 -3.52
N ALA A 313 15.59 5.85 -3.78
CA ALA A 313 14.58 5.90 -2.72
C ALA A 313 14.72 4.70 -1.76
N ALA A 314 14.95 3.51 -2.29
CA ALA A 314 15.18 2.29 -1.52
C ALA A 314 16.44 2.37 -0.63
N CYS A 315 17.55 2.85 -1.18
CA CYS A 315 18.79 3.04 -0.42
C CYS A 315 18.62 4.09 0.68
N VAL A 316 17.90 5.19 0.42
CA VAL A 316 17.59 6.22 1.42
C VAL A 316 16.69 5.64 2.52
N ALA A 317 15.68 4.85 2.18
CA ALA A 317 14.81 4.18 3.15
C ALA A 317 15.61 3.26 4.09
N ILE A 318 16.50 2.43 3.51
CA ILE A 318 17.40 1.57 4.30
C ILE A 318 18.29 2.40 5.22
N ALA A 319 18.90 3.47 4.72
CA ALA A 319 19.76 4.33 5.54
C ALA A 319 18.99 4.99 6.70
N LEU A 320 17.78 5.50 6.44
CA LEU A 320 16.93 6.11 7.46
C LEU A 320 16.45 5.09 8.51
N ALA A 321 16.28 3.82 8.15
CA ALA A 321 15.89 2.77 9.06
C ALA A 321 16.87 2.56 10.23
N PHE A 322 18.17 2.86 10.02
CA PHE A 322 19.18 2.76 11.07
C PHE A 322 19.35 4.06 11.89
N VAL A 323 18.53 5.10 11.58
CA VAL A 323 18.51 6.33 12.38
C VAL A 323 17.43 6.19 13.46
N GLY A 324 17.83 5.79 14.68
CA GLY A 324 16.89 5.52 15.78
C GLY A 324 16.02 6.72 16.14
N LYS A 325 16.55 7.95 16.02
CA LYS A 325 15.76 9.19 16.21
C LYS A 325 14.58 9.30 15.24
N VAL A 326 14.71 8.81 14.00
CA VAL A 326 13.62 8.83 13.02
C VAL A 326 12.49 7.94 13.50
N GLY A 327 12.77 6.69 13.88
CA GLY A 327 11.72 5.79 14.40
C GLY A 327 11.05 6.34 15.67
N ALA A 328 11.83 6.92 16.58
CA ALA A 328 11.30 7.55 17.78
C ALA A 328 10.34 8.73 17.45
N ILE A 329 10.71 9.59 16.50
CA ILE A 329 9.82 10.67 16.04
C ILE A 329 8.53 10.09 15.46
N LEU A 330 8.63 9.05 14.63
CA LEU A 330 7.45 8.44 13.99
C LEU A 330 6.49 7.84 15.03
N GLN A 331 7.01 7.22 16.08
CA GLN A 331 6.22 6.64 17.17
C GLN A 331 5.56 7.70 18.07
N THR A 332 6.08 8.92 18.10
CA THR A 332 5.51 10.02 18.89
C THR A 332 4.47 10.84 18.14
N ILE A 333 4.19 10.52 16.88
CA ILE A 333 3.14 11.21 16.11
C ILE A 333 1.77 10.93 16.76
N PRO A 334 1.01 11.97 17.17
CA PRO A 334 -0.30 11.77 17.77
C PRO A 334 -1.26 11.03 16.84
N THR A 335 -1.96 10.03 17.36
CA THR A 335 -2.95 9.24 16.60
C THR A 335 -3.98 10.10 15.84
N PRO A 336 -4.51 11.22 16.39
CA PRO A 336 -5.45 12.06 15.64
C PRO A 336 -4.84 12.71 14.40
N VAL A 337 -3.55 13.07 14.42
CA VAL A 337 -2.85 13.61 13.24
C VAL A 337 -2.89 12.59 12.10
N MET A 338 -2.58 11.34 12.44
CA MET A 338 -2.60 10.24 11.48
C MET A 338 -4.04 9.94 11.02
N GLY A 339 -5.01 9.93 11.95
CA GLY A 339 -6.42 9.71 11.63
C GLY A 339 -6.96 10.70 10.59
N GLY A 340 -6.67 11.99 10.74
CA GLY A 340 -7.06 12.99 9.75
C GLY A 340 -6.53 12.69 8.34
N ILE A 341 -5.26 12.35 8.23
CA ILE A 341 -4.62 11.99 6.94
C ILE A 341 -5.21 10.68 6.38
N MET A 342 -5.48 9.70 7.24
CA MET A 342 -6.05 8.42 6.83
C MET A 342 -7.44 8.54 6.23
N CYS A 343 -8.26 9.48 6.71
CA CYS A 343 -9.57 9.76 6.10
C CYS A 343 -9.42 10.09 4.60
N LEU A 344 -8.41 10.87 4.24
CA LEU A 344 -8.13 11.17 2.83
C LEU A 344 -7.57 9.96 2.08
N LEU A 345 -6.60 9.24 2.68
CA LEU A 345 -5.94 8.10 2.02
C LEU A 345 -6.92 6.97 1.73
N PHE A 346 -7.69 6.55 2.72
CA PHE A 346 -8.66 5.45 2.53
C PHE A 346 -9.79 5.85 1.57
N GLY A 347 -10.22 7.11 1.64
CA GLY A 347 -11.15 7.65 0.65
C GLY A 347 -10.57 7.63 -0.77
N SER A 348 -9.30 7.99 -0.94
CA SER A 348 -8.64 7.97 -2.25
C SER A 348 -8.49 6.55 -2.82
N ILE A 349 -8.19 5.55 -1.98
CA ILE A 349 -8.15 4.14 -2.38
C ILE A 349 -9.53 3.69 -2.89
N ALA A 350 -10.61 4.05 -2.18
CA ALA A 350 -11.97 3.74 -2.61
C ALA A 350 -12.30 4.39 -3.97
N VAL A 351 -11.87 5.62 -4.20
CA VAL A 351 -12.05 6.32 -5.48
C VAL A 351 -11.23 5.66 -6.60
N VAL A 352 -10.02 5.14 -6.33
CA VAL A 352 -9.23 4.37 -7.31
C VAL A 352 -10.00 3.11 -7.74
N GLY A 353 -10.58 2.37 -6.79
CA GLY A 353 -11.42 1.22 -7.09
C GLY A 353 -12.65 1.59 -7.95
N MET A 354 -13.33 2.68 -7.61
CA MET A 354 -14.44 3.22 -8.38
C MET A 354 -14.01 3.59 -9.82
N ASN A 355 -12.88 4.27 -9.95
CA ASN A 355 -12.35 4.67 -11.26
C ASN A 355 -11.99 3.45 -12.13
N THR A 356 -11.56 2.34 -11.53
CA THR A 356 -11.31 1.07 -12.23
C THR A 356 -12.59 0.55 -12.87
N LEU A 357 -13.72 0.59 -12.16
CA LEU A 357 -15.04 0.22 -12.70
C LEU A 357 -15.49 1.15 -13.83
N VAL A 358 -15.38 2.46 -13.63
CA VAL A 358 -15.82 3.45 -14.63
C VAL A 358 -15.03 3.33 -15.93
N ARG A 359 -13.71 3.11 -15.83
CA ARG A 359 -12.83 2.99 -17.01
C ARG A 359 -12.98 1.69 -17.77
N SER A 360 -13.50 0.64 -17.15
CA SER A 360 -13.70 -0.66 -17.83
C SER A 360 -14.81 -0.60 -18.88
N GLY A 361 -15.75 0.33 -18.74
CA GLY A 361 -16.94 0.40 -19.60
C GLY A 361 -17.94 -0.72 -19.37
N GLU A 362 -17.70 -1.59 -18.36
CA GLU A 362 -18.63 -2.65 -18.01
C GLU A 362 -19.92 -2.06 -17.39
N SER A 363 -21.09 -2.50 -17.87
CA SER A 363 -22.37 -2.07 -17.29
C SER A 363 -22.53 -2.62 -15.88
N LEU A 364 -22.58 -1.75 -14.87
CA LEU A 364 -22.84 -2.12 -13.48
C LEU A 364 -24.32 -2.43 -13.22
N THR A 365 -25.20 -2.05 -14.13
CA THR A 365 -26.65 -2.35 -14.05
C THR A 365 -26.99 -3.73 -14.61
N ALA A 366 -26.07 -4.37 -15.34
CA ALA A 366 -26.23 -5.76 -15.76
C ALA A 366 -26.39 -6.66 -14.51
N PRO A 367 -27.42 -7.53 -14.44
CA PRO A 367 -27.75 -8.29 -13.22
C PRO A 367 -26.55 -9.05 -12.64
N ARG A 368 -25.73 -9.64 -13.50
CA ARG A 368 -24.51 -10.35 -13.11
C ARG A 368 -23.49 -9.44 -12.40
N ASN A 369 -23.18 -8.32 -13.01
CA ASN A 369 -22.19 -7.39 -12.50
C ASN A 369 -22.68 -6.69 -11.22
N LEU A 370 -23.97 -6.35 -11.18
CA LEU A 370 -24.62 -5.82 -9.99
C LEU A 370 -24.47 -6.76 -8.79
N VAL A 371 -24.79 -8.06 -8.98
CA VAL A 371 -24.68 -9.07 -7.89
C VAL A 371 -23.24 -9.21 -7.41
N ILE A 372 -22.27 -9.34 -8.34
CA ILE A 372 -20.85 -9.49 -7.99
C ILE A 372 -20.38 -8.28 -7.17
N ALA A 373 -20.57 -7.06 -7.70
CA ALA A 373 -20.09 -5.84 -7.06
C ALA A 373 -20.78 -5.61 -5.70
N SER A 374 -22.11 -5.80 -5.61
CA SER A 374 -22.86 -5.60 -4.38
C SER A 374 -22.42 -6.54 -3.27
N LEU A 375 -22.23 -7.82 -3.57
CA LEU A 375 -21.83 -8.81 -2.55
C LEU A 375 -20.39 -8.59 -2.10
N ILE A 376 -19.46 -8.24 -3.00
CA ILE A 376 -18.09 -7.86 -2.62
C ILE A 376 -18.11 -6.69 -1.63
N LEU A 377 -18.86 -5.63 -1.95
CA LEU A 377 -18.92 -4.42 -1.11
C LEU A 377 -19.55 -4.71 0.25
N VAL A 378 -20.73 -5.36 0.26
CA VAL A 378 -21.46 -5.60 1.50
C VAL A 378 -20.71 -6.56 2.43
N PHE A 379 -20.18 -7.65 1.91
CA PHE A 379 -19.47 -8.62 2.74
C PHE A 379 -18.11 -8.09 3.21
N GLY A 380 -17.43 -7.35 2.32
CA GLY A 380 -16.12 -6.78 2.64
C GLY A 380 -16.19 -5.64 3.66
N ILE A 381 -17.08 -4.67 3.47
CA ILE A 381 -17.24 -3.51 4.36
C ILE A 381 -18.02 -3.88 5.62
N GLY A 382 -19.05 -4.74 5.49
CA GLY A 382 -19.89 -5.18 6.59
C GLY A 382 -19.19 -6.12 7.57
N GLY A 383 -17.94 -6.53 7.28
CA GLY A 383 -17.16 -7.37 8.18
C GLY A 383 -17.69 -8.79 8.33
N MET A 384 -18.39 -9.32 7.29
CA MET A 384 -18.90 -10.69 7.32
C MET A 384 -17.76 -11.68 7.52
N GLN A 385 -18.01 -12.68 8.36
CA GLN A 385 -17.08 -13.76 8.66
C GLN A 385 -17.67 -15.09 8.19
N VAL A 386 -16.85 -15.88 7.50
CA VAL A 386 -17.22 -17.22 7.03
C VAL A 386 -16.11 -18.19 7.44
N GLY A 387 -16.51 -19.26 8.11
CA GLY A 387 -15.62 -20.27 8.64
C GLY A 387 -15.78 -20.44 10.14
N GLY A 388 -14.86 -21.18 10.76
CA GLY A 388 -14.85 -21.44 12.20
C GLY A 388 -13.52 -22.01 12.66
N GLY A 389 -13.25 -21.89 13.96
CA GLY A 389 -11.97 -22.32 14.54
C GLY A 389 -10.79 -21.53 14.00
N GLN A 390 -9.79 -22.23 13.50
CA GLN A 390 -8.53 -21.64 13.02
C GLN A 390 -8.60 -21.06 11.60
N PHE A 391 -9.69 -21.30 10.86
CA PHE A 391 -9.87 -20.80 9.50
C PHE A 391 -11.11 -19.93 9.43
N THR A 392 -10.89 -18.62 9.37
CA THR A 392 -11.95 -17.63 9.22
C THR A 392 -11.60 -16.67 8.09
N LEU A 393 -12.45 -16.63 7.06
CA LEU A 393 -12.39 -15.63 6.00
C LEU A 393 -13.23 -14.44 6.42
N GLN A 394 -12.64 -13.23 6.37
CA GLN A 394 -13.35 -11.99 6.73
C GLN A 394 -12.87 -10.80 5.91
N GLY A 395 -13.70 -9.75 5.87
CA GLY A 395 -13.35 -8.47 5.27
C GLY A 395 -12.86 -8.59 3.82
N VAL A 396 -11.72 -7.97 3.52
CA VAL A 396 -11.14 -7.88 2.16
C VAL A 396 -10.86 -9.26 1.55
N SER A 397 -10.38 -10.21 2.37
CA SER A 397 -10.05 -11.58 1.90
C SER A 397 -11.29 -12.33 1.45
N LEU A 398 -12.36 -12.27 2.26
CA LEU A 398 -13.64 -12.87 1.89
C LEU A 398 -14.22 -12.22 0.63
N ALA A 399 -14.17 -10.89 0.56
CA ALA A 399 -14.65 -10.11 -0.59
C ALA A 399 -13.95 -10.52 -1.89
N ALA A 400 -12.61 -10.64 -1.87
CA ALA A 400 -11.83 -11.03 -3.04
C ALA A 400 -12.15 -12.46 -3.51
N ILE A 401 -12.17 -13.42 -2.58
CA ILE A 401 -12.47 -14.83 -2.91
C ILE A 401 -13.90 -14.97 -3.43
N LEU A 402 -14.86 -14.32 -2.77
CA LEU A 402 -16.27 -14.33 -3.17
C LEU A 402 -16.43 -13.74 -4.58
N GLY A 403 -15.78 -12.60 -4.85
CA GLY A 403 -15.82 -11.95 -6.16
C GLY A 403 -15.32 -12.87 -7.26
N ILE A 404 -14.17 -13.53 -7.06
CA ILE A 404 -13.62 -14.50 -8.00
C ILE A 404 -14.57 -15.70 -8.18
N ALA A 405 -15.08 -16.25 -7.09
CA ALA A 405 -16.00 -17.40 -7.13
C ALA A 405 -17.28 -17.07 -7.90
N LEU A 406 -17.92 -15.94 -7.59
CA LEU A 406 -19.12 -15.49 -8.30
C LEU A 406 -18.84 -15.23 -9.78
N ASN A 407 -17.69 -14.61 -10.09
CA ASN A 407 -17.30 -14.37 -11.47
C ASN A 407 -17.13 -15.65 -12.28
N LEU A 408 -16.70 -16.75 -11.65
CA LEU A 408 -16.55 -18.05 -12.30
C LEU A 408 -17.85 -18.85 -12.42
N ILE A 409 -18.74 -18.72 -11.42
CA ILE A 409 -19.97 -19.51 -11.32
C ILE A 409 -21.11 -18.88 -12.13
N LEU A 410 -21.22 -17.55 -12.11
CA LEU A 410 -22.30 -16.87 -12.80
C LEU A 410 -22.09 -16.87 -14.32
N PRO A 411 -23.16 -17.06 -15.11
CA PRO A 411 -23.08 -17.05 -16.56
C PRO A 411 -22.54 -15.70 -17.08
N PRO A 412 -21.90 -15.68 -18.25
CA PRO A 412 -21.45 -14.42 -18.86
C PRO A 412 -22.60 -13.47 -19.09
N ALA A 413 -22.35 -12.16 -19.00
CA ALA A 413 -23.34 -11.16 -19.32
C ALA A 413 -23.86 -11.38 -20.75
N ARG A 414 -25.18 -11.29 -20.96
CA ARG A 414 -25.77 -11.39 -22.29
C ARG A 414 -25.42 -10.12 -23.07
N GLU A 415 -24.97 -10.29 -24.31
CA GLU A 415 -24.76 -9.17 -25.23
C GLU A 415 -26.11 -8.44 -25.43
N GLY A 416 -26.22 -7.21 -24.91
CA GLY A 416 -27.41 -6.36 -25.04
C GLY A 416 -28.13 -5.98 -23.74
N GLU A 417 -27.64 -6.40 -22.55
CA GLU A 417 -28.14 -5.93 -21.24
C GLU A 417 -27.30 -4.80 -20.65
#